data_be762ad65c6c43b9f791fbd46ed9073f
#
_entry.id   be762ad65c6c43b9f791fbd46ed9073f
#
_cell.length_a   1.000
_cell.length_b   1.000
_cell.length_c   1.000
_cell.angle_alpha   90.00
_cell.angle_beta   90.00
_cell.angle_gamma   90.00
#
_symmetry.space_group_name_H-M   'P 1'
#
loop_
_entity.id
_entity.type
_entity.pdbx_description
1 polymer ?
#
loop_
_entity_poly.entity_id
_entity_poly.type
_entity_poly.pdbx_seq_one_letter_code
_entity_poly.pdbx_strand_id
1 'polypeptide(L)'
;MWEYLSQFTTFNRFTNSPVANYNGELYSLPFNMYTFNKMWGVVTPQEAAERIEQQRKEAGITEPENLEEQAISLVGTDIYEKLIKGYTQKQWGRPCNELPSFIIKRLPVRLTFDNNYFNALYQGIPEGGYTKMVANMLDDSSLSGSIEVRLGVDYLASSDAKEELDSQAEKVVYTGAIDAYFDYKLGNLEYRSVRFETETLDIPNFQGNAAVNYTDAETPWTRII
;
A
#
# COMPACT_ATOMS: atom_id res chain seq x y z
N MET A 1 -11.52 -16.92 1.00
CA MET A 1 -10.27 -16.75 0.22
C MET A 1 -9.10 -17.52 0.84
N TRP A 2 -8.79 -17.43 2.14
CA TRP A 2 -7.67 -18.15 2.76
C TRP A 2 -7.77 -19.67 2.57
N GLU A 3 -8.89 -20.27 2.95
CA GLU A 3 -9.14 -21.71 2.76
C GLU A 3 -9.00 -22.14 1.30
N TYR A 4 -9.47 -21.33 0.36
CA TYR A 4 -9.34 -21.62 -1.07
C TYR A 4 -7.87 -21.59 -1.52
N LEU A 5 -7.11 -20.54 -1.17
CA LEU A 5 -5.71 -20.43 -1.55
C LEU A 5 -4.81 -21.48 -0.88
N SER A 6 -5.18 -21.93 0.32
CA SER A 6 -4.44 -22.98 1.05
C SER A 6 -4.50 -24.35 0.39
N GLN A 7 -5.34 -24.54 -0.62
CA GLN A 7 -5.36 -25.74 -1.44
C GLN A 7 -4.19 -25.78 -2.43
N PHE A 8 -3.63 -24.63 -2.78
CA PHE A 8 -2.61 -24.48 -3.82
C PHE A 8 -1.21 -24.17 -3.28
N THR A 9 -1.11 -23.76 -2.02
CA THR A 9 0.17 -23.43 -1.39
C THR A 9 0.06 -23.48 0.13
N THR A 10 1.21 -23.57 0.79
CA THR A 10 1.36 -23.25 2.21
C THR A 10 1.78 -21.79 2.38
N PHE A 11 1.44 -21.19 3.51
CA PHE A 11 1.81 -19.81 3.84
C PHE A 11 2.75 -19.81 5.04
N ASN A 12 3.76 -18.95 5.01
CA ASN A 12 4.57 -18.65 6.17
C ASN A 12 3.78 -17.78 7.19
N ARG A 13 4.41 -17.46 8.32
CA ARG A 13 3.81 -16.62 9.36
C ARG A 13 4.23 -15.15 9.24
N PHE A 14 4.53 -14.68 8.04
CA PHE A 14 4.93 -13.29 7.85
C PHE A 14 3.80 -12.33 8.27
N THR A 15 4.14 -11.40 9.16
CA THR A 15 3.26 -10.32 9.56
C THR A 15 3.90 -9.01 9.13
N ASN A 16 3.18 -8.18 8.40
CA ASN A 16 3.70 -6.90 7.94
C ASN A 16 3.72 -5.88 9.09
N SER A 17 4.91 -5.46 9.50
CA SER A 17 5.15 -4.47 10.56
C SER A 17 6.16 -3.43 10.07
N PRO A 18 5.77 -2.55 9.16
CA PRO A 18 6.69 -1.57 8.57
C PRO A 18 7.14 -0.55 9.62
N VAL A 19 8.31 0.04 9.36
CA VAL A 19 8.92 1.08 10.18
C VAL A 19 9.06 2.35 9.33
N ALA A 20 8.84 3.51 9.94
CA ALA A 20 9.19 4.80 9.35
C ALA A 20 10.57 5.25 9.85
N ASN A 21 11.40 5.73 8.94
CA ASN A 21 12.64 6.43 9.22
C ASN A 21 12.45 7.91 8.85
N TYR A 22 12.57 8.77 9.83
CA TYR A 22 12.57 10.22 9.66
C TYR A 22 13.93 10.76 10.14
N ASN A 23 14.82 11.06 9.20
CA ASN A 23 16.17 11.60 9.50
C ASN A 23 16.94 10.76 10.56
N GLY A 24 16.85 9.43 10.49
CA GLY A 24 17.48 8.50 11.43
C GLY A 24 16.64 8.17 12.68
N GLU A 25 15.55 8.86 12.93
CA GLU A 25 14.59 8.50 13.97
C GLU A 25 13.61 7.42 13.47
N LEU A 26 13.50 6.31 14.20
CA LEU A 26 12.62 5.21 13.83
C LEU A 26 11.29 5.28 14.57
N TYR A 27 10.20 5.07 13.84
CA TYR A 27 8.82 5.04 14.34
C TYR A 27 8.10 3.80 13.85
N SER A 28 7.24 3.22 14.69
CA SER A 28 6.38 2.11 14.30
C SER A 28 5.26 2.56 13.36
N LEU A 29 4.89 1.70 12.42
CA LEU A 29 3.71 1.85 11.58
C LEU A 29 2.83 0.59 11.70
N PRO A 30 1.48 0.70 11.63
CA PRO A 30 0.68 1.92 11.49
C PRO A 30 0.84 2.83 12.72
N PHE A 31 0.29 4.05 12.68
CA PHE A 31 0.33 4.95 13.83
C PHE A 31 -0.39 4.33 15.03
N ASN A 32 0.37 3.98 16.04
CA ASN A 32 -0.07 3.25 17.22
C ASN A 32 0.59 3.78 18.49
N MET A 33 0.33 3.16 19.64
CA MET A 33 0.88 3.63 20.92
C MET A 33 2.42 3.65 20.96
N TYR A 34 3.13 2.80 20.21
CA TYR A 34 4.59 2.89 20.09
C TYR A 34 5.00 4.17 19.35
N THR A 35 4.27 4.54 18.29
CA THR A 35 4.49 5.80 17.55
C THR A 35 4.28 7.01 18.45
N PHE A 36 3.15 7.04 19.17
CA PHE A 36 2.77 8.15 20.05
C PHE A 36 3.69 8.27 21.27
N ASN A 37 4.08 7.15 21.86
CA ASN A 37 5.07 7.13 22.95
C ASN A 37 6.42 7.68 22.47
N LYS A 38 6.92 7.21 21.32
CA LYS A 38 8.18 7.70 20.74
C LYS A 38 8.11 9.21 20.41
N MET A 39 6.98 9.69 19.91
CA MET A 39 6.79 11.07 19.48
C MET A 39 6.62 12.04 20.67
N TRP A 40 5.80 11.66 21.65
CA TRP A 40 5.31 12.54 22.70
C TRP A 40 5.62 12.06 24.14
N GLY A 41 6.14 10.87 24.33
CA GLY A 41 6.38 10.29 25.65
C GLY A 41 5.11 9.83 26.38
N VAL A 42 3.96 9.83 25.72
CA VAL A 42 2.69 9.38 26.29
C VAL A 42 2.68 7.88 26.53
N VAL A 43 2.04 7.42 27.60
CA VAL A 43 1.99 6.01 27.98
C VAL A 43 0.60 5.41 27.96
N THR A 44 -0.44 6.23 27.95
CA THR A 44 -1.84 5.78 27.95
C THR A 44 -2.56 6.17 26.67
N PRO A 45 -3.57 5.38 26.23
CA PRO A 45 -4.45 5.74 25.12
C PRO A 45 -5.13 7.11 25.29
N GLN A 46 -5.49 7.46 26.52
CA GLN A 46 -6.11 8.74 26.83
C GLN A 46 -5.17 9.91 26.55
N GLU A 47 -3.93 9.86 27.06
CA GLU A 47 -2.91 10.90 26.81
C GLU A 47 -2.64 11.08 25.33
N ALA A 48 -2.57 9.98 24.57
CA ALA A 48 -2.37 10.04 23.12
C ALA A 48 -3.57 10.71 22.41
N ALA A 49 -4.80 10.34 22.77
CA ALA A 49 -6.02 10.92 22.23
C ALA A 49 -6.11 12.43 22.55
N GLU A 50 -5.81 12.83 23.79
CA GLU A 50 -5.81 14.23 24.23
C GLU A 50 -4.76 15.04 23.45
N ARG A 51 -3.58 14.47 23.18
CA ARG A 51 -2.54 15.15 22.41
C ARG A 51 -2.93 15.36 20.95
N ILE A 52 -3.54 14.35 20.32
CA ILE A 52 -4.07 14.45 18.95
C ILE A 52 -5.16 15.53 18.89
N GLU A 53 -6.11 15.50 19.84
CA GLU A 53 -7.22 16.44 19.86
C GLU A 53 -6.76 17.88 20.16
N GLN A 54 -5.74 18.05 20.98
CA GLN A 54 -5.12 19.35 21.23
C GLN A 54 -4.57 19.93 19.91
N GLN A 55 -3.75 19.16 19.19
CA GLN A 55 -3.14 19.62 17.94
C GLN A 55 -4.17 19.89 16.84
N ARG A 56 -5.23 19.05 16.80
CA ARG A 56 -6.36 19.27 15.90
C ARG A 56 -7.08 20.60 16.17
N LYS A 57 -7.32 20.93 17.45
CA LYS A 57 -7.92 22.21 17.84
C LYS A 57 -7.02 23.38 17.54
N GLU A 58 -5.71 23.26 17.81
CA GLU A 58 -4.71 24.29 17.51
C GLU A 58 -4.63 24.58 16.00
N ALA A 59 -4.79 23.57 15.15
CA ALA A 59 -4.84 23.72 13.70
C ALA A 59 -6.14 24.39 13.19
N GLY A 60 -7.20 24.43 14.00
CA GLY A 60 -8.47 25.10 13.67
C GLY A 60 -9.24 24.46 12.51
N ILE A 61 -8.96 23.19 12.18
CA ILE A 61 -9.57 22.49 11.06
C ILE A 61 -10.92 21.90 11.50
N THR A 62 -12.00 22.35 10.87
CA THR A 62 -13.36 21.85 11.10
C THR A 62 -13.80 20.86 10.04
N GLU A 63 -13.63 21.21 8.78
CA GLU A 63 -13.92 20.38 7.61
C GLU A 63 -12.68 20.33 6.71
N PRO A 64 -11.95 19.20 6.66
CA PRO A 64 -10.73 19.12 5.88
C PRO A 64 -11.02 19.09 4.37
N GLU A 65 -10.45 20.01 3.61
CA GLU A 65 -10.64 20.17 2.17
C GLU A 65 -9.61 19.38 1.36
N ASN A 66 -8.44 19.15 1.91
CA ASN A 66 -7.29 18.52 1.25
C ASN A 66 -6.63 17.45 2.12
N LEU A 67 -5.61 16.77 1.58
CA LEU A 67 -4.91 15.68 2.26
C LEU A 67 -4.19 16.17 3.53
N GLU A 68 -3.56 17.35 3.51
CA GLU A 68 -2.87 17.94 4.66
C GLU A 68 -3.81 18.12 5.83
N GLU A 69 -4.90 18.82 5.62
CA GLU A 69 -5.91 19.07 6.64
C GLU A 69 -6.56 17.78 7.16
N GLN A 70 -6.84 16.84 6.25
CA GLN A 70 -7.35 15.52 6.63
C GLN A 70 -6.36 14.76 7.51
N ALA A 71 -5.07 14.77 7.17
CA ALA A 71 -4.03 14.12 7.95
C ALA A 71 -3.93 14.74 9.36
N ILE A 72 -3.80 16.06 9.44
CA ILE A 72 -3.72 16.78 10.73
C ILE A 72 -4.96 16.49 11.59
N SER A 73 -6.15 16.45 10.98
CA SER A 73 -7.38 16.11 11.69
C SER A 73 -7.41 14.70 12.27
N LEU A 74 -6.67 13.75 11.66
CA LEU A 74 -6.61 12.36 12.10
C LEU A 74 -5.53 12.10 13.14
N VAL A 75 -4.34 12.67 12.97
CA VAL A 75 -3.13 12.29 13.74
C VAL A 75 -2.42 13.47 14.41
N GLY A 76 -2.86 14.69 14.16
CA GLY A 76 -2.19 15.90 14.66
C GLY A 76 -1.03 16.35 13.76
N THR A 77 -0.56 17.58 14.02
CA THR A 77 0.46 18.25 13.20
C THR A 77 1.83 17.55 13.28
N ASP A 78 2.26 17.11 14.47
CA ASP A 78 3.59 16.52 14.64
C ASP A 78 3.77 15.25 13.82
N ILE A 79 2.76 14.37 13.81
CA ILE A 79 2.77 13.12 13.02
C ILE A 79 2.66 13.43 11.54
N TYR A 80 1.81 14.39 11.16
CA TYR A 80 1.70 14.82 9.77
C TYR A 80 3.07 15.31 9.25
N GLU A 81 3.72 16.23 9.92
CA GLU A 81 4.98 16.82 9.48
C GLU A 81 6.11 15.81 9.39
N LYS A 82 6.26 14.92 10.40
CA LYS A 82 7.36 13.94 10.43
C LYS A 82 7.10 12.68 9.59
N LEU A 83 5.89 12.15 9.59
CA LEU A 83 5.66 10.78 9.12
C LEU A 83 4.78 10.68 7.86
N ILE A 84 4.09 11.76 7.47
CA ILE A 84 3.17 11.73 6.33
C ILE A 84 3.62 12.65 5.20
N LYS A 85 3.91 13.89 5.50
CA LYS A 85 4.12 14.96 4.53
C LYS A 85 5.20 14.62 3.49
N GLY A 86 6.44 14.42 3.91
CA GLY A 86 7.56 14.16 2.99
C GLY A 86 7.39 12.86 2.20
N TYR A 87 6.91 11.80 2.84
CA TYR A 87 6.60 10.54 2.17
C TYR A 87 5.54 10.72 1.07
N THR A 88 4.44 11.39 1.40
CA THR A 88 3.32 11.62 0.48
C THR A 88 3.71 12.51 -0.68
N GLN A 89 4.44 13.58 -0.41
CA GLN A 89 4.94 14.48 -1.46
C GLN A 89 5.86 13.77 -2.45
N LYS A 90 6.77 12.91 -1.97
CA LYS A 90 7.62 12.09 -2.84
C LYS A 90 6.81 11.10 -3.68
N GLN A 91 5.80 10.47 -3.07
CA GLN A 91 4.97 9.47 -3.73
C GLN A 91 4.09 10.09 -4.82
N TRP A 92 3.54 11.28 -4.58
CA TRP A 92 2.61 11.94 -5.51
C TRP A 92 3.27 12.99 -6.40
N GLY A 93 4.48 13.45 -6.05
CA GLY A 93 5.17 14.53 -6.78
C GLY A 93 4.44 15.88 -6.69
N ARG A 94 3.60 16.08 -5.65
CA ARG A 94 2.78 17.27 -5.43
C ARG A 94 2.71 17.60 -3.94
N PRO A 95 2.51 18.88 -3.55
CA PRO A 95 2.24 19.28 -2.18
C PRO A 95 0.97 18.62 -1.62
N CYS A 96 0.96 18.30 -0.32
CA CYS A 96 -0.18 17.61 0.31
C CYS A 96 -1.47 18.44 0.31
N ASN A 97 -1.38 19.76 0.36
CA ASN A 97 -2.53 20.67 0.28
C ASN A 97 -3.16 20.76 -1.13
N GLU A 98 -2.51 20.22 -2.16
CA GLU A 98 -3.07 20.08 -3.51
C GLU A 98 -3.68 18.71 -3.78
N LEU A 99 -3.55 17.78 -2.83
CA LEU A 99 -4.05 16.41 -2.96
C LEU A 99 -5.42 16.26 -2.30
N PRO A 100 -6.33 15.46 -2.89
CA PRO A 100 -7.66 15.24 -2.32
C PRO A 100 -7.61 14.58 -0.95
N SER A 101 -8.48 15.00 -0.03
CA SER A 101 -8.57 14.47 1.34
C SER A 101 -8.84 12.95 1.42
N PHE A 102 -9.54 12.39 0.43
CA PHE A 102 -9.90 10.96 0.44
C PHE A 102 -8.70 10.01 0.36
N ILE A 103 -7.54 10.46 -0.15
CA ILE A 103 -6.33 9.63 -0.27
C ILE A 103 -5.89 9.09 1.09
N ILE A 104 -5.99 9.91 2.15
CA ILE A 104 -5.55 9.54 3.50
C ILE A 104 -6.70 9.22 4.46
N LYS A 105 -7.94 9.29 4.00
CA LYS A 105 -9.13 9.10 4.83
C LYS A 105 -9.16 7.75 5.59
N ARG A 106 -8.46 6.74 5.08
CA ARG A 106 -8.39 5.39 5.68
C ARG A 106 -7.11 5.13 6.47
N LEU A 107 -6.38 6.18 6.84
CA LEU A 107 -5.16 6.03 7.63
C LEU A 107 -5.46 5.30 8.95
N PRO A 108 -4.84 4.14 9.21
CA PRO A 108 -5.08 3.42 10.45
C PRO A 108 -4.41 4.13 11.63
N VAL A 109 -5.23 4.59 12.58
CA VAL A 109 -4.79 5.13 13.86
C VAL A 109 -5.27 4.20 14.96
N ARG A 110 -4.37 3.72 15.81
CA ARG A 110 -4.66 2.73 16.85
C ARG A 110 -4.14 3.20 18.20
N LEU A 111 -5.04 3.25 19.17
CA LEU A 111 -4.69 3.54 20.57
C LEU A 111 -4.34 2.24 21.32
N THR A 112 -3.57 1.37 20.67
CA THR A 112 -3.08 0.09 21.20
C THR A 112 -1.61 -0.09 20.83
N PHE A 113 -0.89 -0.92 21.58
CA PHE A 113 0.47 -1.35 21.27
C PHE A 113 0.46 -2.54 20.31
N ASP A 114 0.09 -2.28 19.04
CA ASP A 114 0.01 -3.29 17.99
C ASP A 114 0.69 -2.79 16.71
N ASN A 115 1.77 -3.46 16.31
CA ASN A 115 2.56 -3.14 15.11
C ASN A 115 2.08 -3.88 13.85
N ASN A 116 1.06 -4.73 13.93
CA ASN A 116 0.49 -5.36 12.75
C ASN A 116 -0.11 -4.30 11.82
N TYR A 117 0.40 -4.19 10.61
CA TYR A 117 -0.14 -3.22 9.66
C TYR A 117 -1.59 -3.52 9.28
N PHE A 118 -1.91 -4.80 9.12
CA PHE A 118 -3.24 -5.26 8.75
C PHE A 118 -3.99 -5.86 9.95
N ASN A 119 -5.31 -5.71 9.98
CA ASN A 119 -6.19 -6.34 10.96
C ASN A 119 -6.71 -7.72 10.48
N ALA A 120 -6.08 -8.31 9.46
CA ALA A 120 -6.50 -9.59 8.91
C ALA A 120 -6.22 -10.72 9.92
N LEU A 121 -7.19 -11.61 10.09
CA LEU A 121 -7.05 -12.80 10.95
C LEU A 121 -5.95 -13.74 10.41
N TYR A 122 -5.84 -13.84 9.10
CA TYR A 122 -4.85 -14.67 8.42
C TYR A 122 -3.91 -13.78 7.61
N GLN A 123 -2.61 -13.95 7.82
CA GLN A 123 -1.54 -13.21 7.14
C GLN A 123 -0.41 -14.18 6.82
N GLY A 124 0.23 -14.00 5.68
CA GLY A 124 1.38 -14.81 5.26
C GLY A 124 1.78 -14.53 3.83
N ILE A 125 2.95 -15.03 3.48
CA ILE A 125 3.47 -15.05 2.12
C ILE A 125 3.48 -16.50 1.64
N PRO A 126 3.05 -16.79 0.40
CA PRO A 126 3.05 -18.15 -0.12
C PRO A 126 4.47 -18.71 -0.21
N GLU A 127 4.68 -19.91 0.33
CA GLU A 127 5.97 -20.61 0.24
C GLU A 127 6.23 -21.03 -1.21
N GLY A 128 7.40 -20.65 -1.72
CA GLY A 128 7.75 -20.84 -3.14
C GLY A 128 7.30 -19.70 -4.05
N GLY A 129 6.64 -18.65 -3.50
CA GLY A 129 6.28 -17.42 -4.19
C GLY A 129 4.91 -17.47 -4.89
N TYR A 130 4.45 -16.29 -5.27
CA TYR A 130 3.12 -16.11 -5.89
C TYR A 130 3.01 -16.78 -7.26
N THR A 131 4.06 -16.76 -8.08
CA THR A 131 4.05 -17.40 -9.41
C THR A 131 3.76 -18.88 -9.30
N LYS A 132 4.38 -19.59 -8.34
CA LYS A 132 4.14 -21.00 -8.11
C LYS A 132 2.71 -21.26 -7.63
N MET A 133 2.21 -20.44 -6.71
CA MET A 133 0.82 -20.56 -6.24
C MET A 133 -0.17 -20.40 -7.41
N VAL A 134 0.02 -19.37 -8.25
CA VAL A 134 -0.84 -19.15 -9.42
C VAL A 134 -0.73 -20.30 -10.43
N ALA A 135 0.48 -20.81 -10.69
CA ALA A 135 0.65 -21.98 -11.56
C ALA A 135 -0.12 -23.19 -11.04
N ASN A 136 -0.06 -23.48 -9.72
CA ASN A 136 -0.84 -24.56 -9.13
C ASN A 136 -2.35 -24.34 -9.24
N MET A 137 -2.83 -23.09 -9.16
CA MET A 137 -4.25 -22.77 -9.36
C MET A 137 -4.70 -23.01 -10.81
N LEU A 138 -3.83 -22.73 -11.79
CA LEU A 138 -4.11 -22.94 -13.21
C LEU A 138 -4.05 -24.43 -13.62
N ASP A 139 -3.29 -25.25 -12.87
CA ASP A 139 -3.14 -26.70 -13.09
C ASP A 139 -4.14 -27.53 -12.23
N ASP A 140 -5.17 -26.89 -11.70
CA ASP A 140 -6.16 -27.55 -10.83
C ASP A 140 -7.04 -28.51 -11.64
N SER A 141 -6.79 -29.81 -11.48
CA SER A 141 -7.53 -30.88 -12.13
C SER A 141 -9.01 -31.02 -11.67
N SER A 142 -9.40 -30.32 -10.59
CA SER A 142 -10.79 -30.28 -10.13
C SER A 142 -11.67 -29.35 -10.98
N LEU A 143 -11.07 -28.49 -11.78
CA LEU A 143 -11.79 -27.61 -12.70
C LEU A 143 -12.33 -28.43 -13.90
N SER A 144 -13.60 -28.23 -14.21
CA SER A 144 -14.21 -28.84 -15.37
C SER A 144 -13.78 -28.10 -16.64
N GLY A 145 -12.73 -28.58 -17.27
CA GLY A 145 -12.22 -28.01 -18.53
C GLY A 145 -10.71 -27.84 -18.52
N SER A 146 -10.16 -27.40 -19.64
CA SER A 146 -8.75 -27.06 -19.76
C SER A 146 -8.56 -25.56 -19.68
N ILE A 147 -7.55 -25.13 -18.92
CA ILE A 147 -7.11 -23.74 -18.89
C ILE A 147 -5.94 -23.60 -19.86
N GLU A 148 -6.07 -22.74 -20.85
CA GLU A 148 -4.97 -22.36 -21.74
C GLU A 148 -4.39 -21.01 -21.31
N VAL A 149 -3.09 -20.94 -21.12
CA VAL A 149 -2.37 -19.70 -20.78
C VAL A 149 -1.54 -19.25 -21.98
N ARG A 150 -1.84 -18.08 -22.51
CA ARG A 150 -1.07 -17.45 -23.60
C ARG A 150 -0.33 -16.25 -23.05
N LEU A 151 1.00 -16.32 -23.03
CA LEU A 151 1.87 -15.24 -22.62
C LEU A 151 2.29 -14.36 -23.82
N GLY A 152 2.64 -13.08 -23.55
CA GLY A 152 3.06 -12.16 -24.61
C GLY A 152 1.94 -11.72 -25.55
N VAL A 153 0.68 -11.90 -25.17
CA VAL A 153 -0.48 -11.45 -25.94
C VAL A 153 -0.96 -10.11 -25.40
N ASP A 154 -0.98 -9.10 -26.24
CA ASP A 154 -1.62 -7.82 -25.96
C ASP A 154 -3.03 -7.84 -26.54
N TYR A 155 -4.03 -7.89 -25.65
CA TYR A 155 -5.44 -7.94 -26.02
C TYR A 155 -5.91 -6.68 -26.78
N LEU A 156 -5.27 -5.56 -26.59
CA LEU A 156 -5.62 -4.27 -27.22
C LEU A 156 -4.65 -3.88 -28.36
N ALA A 157 -3.77 -4.79 -28.80
CA ALA A 157 -2.78 -4.50 -29.84
C ALA A 157 -3.39 -4.01 -31.16
N SER A 158 -4.55 -4.55 -31.55
CA SER A 158 -5.36 -4.12 -32.70
C SER A 158 -6.81 -4.55 -32.56
N SER A 159 -7.70 -3.93 -33.34
CA SER A 159 -9.12 -4.35 -33.41
C SER A 159 -9.26 -5.81 -33.80
N ASP A 160 -8.50 -6.26 -34.79
CA ASP A 160 -8.56 -7.63 -35.29
C ASP A 160 -8.12 -8.65 -34.24
N ALA A 161 -7.03 -8.35 -33.47
CA ALA A 161 -6.59 -9.21 -32.39
C ALA A 161 -7.63 -9.32 -31.27
N LYS A 162 -8.26 -8.19 -30.93
CA LYS A 162 -9.33 -8.14 -29.96
C LYS A 162 -10.55 -8.94 -30.41
N GLU A 163 -11.02 -8.75 -31.65
CA GLU A 163 -12.16 -9.47 -32.22
C GLU A 163 -11.90 -10.98 -32.32
N GLU A 164 -10.69 -11.38 -32.69
CA GLU A 164 -10.29 -12.80 -32.69
C GLU A 164 -10.42 -13.44 -31.32
N LEU A 165 -9.91 -12.78 -30.27
CA LEU A 165 -9.98 -13.29 -28.89
C LEU A 165 -11.41 -13.28 -28.36
N ASP A 166 -12.18 -12.22 -28.62
CA ASP A 166 -13.57 -12.10 -28.20
C ASP A 166 -14.45 -13.18 -28.84
N SER A 167 -14.17 -13.55 -30.10
CA SER A 167 -14.91 -14.59 -30.80
C SER A 167 -14.77 -16.01 -30.22
N GLN A 168 -13.71 -16.21 -29.41
CA GLN A 168 -13.41 -17.48 -28.75
C GLN A 168 -14.06 -17.63 -27.37
N ALA A 169 -14.69 -16.57 -26.84
CA ALA A 169 -15.18 -16.52 -25.46
C ALA A 169 -16.64 -16.07 -25.38
N GLU A 170 -17.45 -16.74 -24.56
CA GLU A 170 -18.79 -16.25 -24.23
C GLU A 170 -18.76 -15.01 -23.31
N LYS A 171 -17.70 -14.87 -22.49
CA LYS A 171 -17.50 -13.75 -21.57
C LYS A 171 -16.04 -13.40 -21.50
N VAL A 172 -15.77 -12.11 -21.50
CA VAL A 172 -14.42 -11.54 -21.33
C VAL A 172 -14.33 -10.85 -19.97
N VAL A 173 -13.28 -11.16 -19.21
CA VAL A 173 -12.92 -10.46 -17.98
C VAL A 173 -11.61 -9.74 -18.22
N TYR A 174 -11.69 -8.44 -18.45
CA TYR A 174 -10.52 -7.61 -18.68
C TYR A 174 -10.03 -6.96 -17.38
N THR A 175 -8.78 -7.21 -17.01
CA THR A 175 -8.15 -6.70 -15.77
C THR A 175 -7.05 -5.66 -16.04
N GLY A 176 -6.89 -5.21 -17.28
CA GLY A 176 -5.96 -4.17 -17.67
C GLY A 176 -6.48 -2.76 -17.39
N ALA A 177 -5.85 -1.74 -17.96
CA ALA A 177 -6.22 -0.34 -17.80
C ALA A 177 -7.60 -0.06 -18.42
N ILE A 178 -8.55 0.37 -17.59
CA ILE A 178 -9.95 0.55 -18.02
C ILE A 178 -10.10 1.67 -19.06
N ASP A 179 -9.34 2.73 -18.97
CA ASP A 179 -9.31 3.81 -19.93
C ASP A 179 -8.82 3.34 -21.31
N ALA A 180 -7.79 2.49 -21.35
CA ALA A 180 -7.33 1.86 -22.57
C ALA A 180 -8.40 0.92 -23.20
N TYR A 181 -9.13 0.17 -22.37
CA TYR A 181 -10.21 -0.69 -22.86
C TYR A 181 -11.29 0.08 -23.60
N PHE A 182 -11.59 1.30 -23.16
CA PHE A 182 -12.54 2.21 -23.79
C PHE A 182 -11.91 3.21 -24.78
N ASP A 183 -10.68 2.93 -25.23
CA ASP A 183 -9.98 3.76 -26.23
C ASP A 183 -9.86 5.23 -25.79
N TYR A 184 -9.64 5.43 -24.51
CA TYR A 184 -9.48 6.76 -23.87
C TYR A 184 -10.60 7.77 -24.18
N LYS A 185 -11.81 7.31 -24.50
CA LYS A 185 -12.96 8.15 -24.90
C LYS A 185 -13.35 9.22 -23.89
N LEU A 186 -13.07 9.00 -22.61
CA LEU A 186 -13.33 9.95 -21.52
C LEU A 186 -12.04 10.63 -21.01
N GLY A 187 -10.93 10.50 -21.75
CA GLY A 187 -9.61 10.95 -21.35
C GLY A 187 -8.83 9.87 -20.59
N ASN A 188 -7.56 10.17 -20.32
CA ASN A 188 -6.65 9.26 -19.60
C ASN A 188 -6.89 9.36 -18.10
N LEU A 189 -6.82 8.23 -17.40
CA LEU A 189 -6.69 8.21 -15.95
C LEU A 189 -5.26 8.56 -15.56
N GLU A 190 -5.10 9.29 -14.47
CA GLU A 190 -3.78 9.60 -13.94
C GLU A 190 -3.23 8.42 -13.13
N TYR A 191 -2.02 8.00 -13.48
CA TYR A 191 -1.25 6.96 -12.78
C TYR A 191 0.04 7.54 -12.21
N ARG A 192 0.57 6.87 -11.21
CA ARG A 192 1.93 7.12 -10.70
C ARG A 192 2.78 5.89 -10.93
N SER A 193 3.88 6.07 -11.63
CA SER A 193 4.85 5.01 -11.86
C SER A 193 5.74 4.83 -10.65
N VAL A 194 6.07 3.58 -10.33
CA VAL A 194 7.07 3.22 -9.32
C VAL A 194 8.31 2.73 -10.03
N ARG A 195 9.47 3.31 -9.70
CA ARG A 195 10.77 2.82 -10.16
C ARG A 195 11.43 2.04 -9.02
N PHE A 196 11.84 0.83 -9.33
CA PHE A 196 12.65 0.00 -8.43
C PHE A 196 14.10 0.07 -8.86
N GLU A 197 14.99 0.30 -7.89
CA GLU A 197 16.43 0.16 -8.03
C GLU A 197 16.86 -1.00 -7.13
N THR A 198 17.47 -2.02 -7.73
CA THR A 198 17.86 -3.24 -7.02
C THR A 198 19.37 -3.25 -6.82
N GLU A 199 19.79 -3.50 -5.58
CA GLU A 199 21.19 -3.66 -5.22
C GLU A 199 21.35 -4.94 -4.41
N THR A 200 22.42 -5.70 -4.70
CA THR A 200 22.80 -6.88 -3.92
C THR A 200 23.99 -6.54 -3.04
N LEU A 201 23.79 -6.62 -1.73
CA LEU A 201 24.83 -6.33 -0.74
C LEU A 201 25.38 -7.62 -0.14
N ASP A 202 26.67 -7.64 0.18
CA ASP A 202 27.33 -8.76 0.86
C ASP A 202 27.12 -8.69 2.39
N ILE A 203 25.85 -8.54 2.79
CA ILE A 203 25.41 -8.56 4.19
C ILE A 203 24.10 -9.32 4.31
N PRO A 204 23.91 -10.16 5.34
CA PRO A 204 22.72 -11.00 5.44
C PRO A 204 21.45 -10.24 5.81
N ASN A 205 21.56 -9.07 6.43
CA ASN A 205 20.43 -8.27 6.86
C ASN A 205 20.81 -6.79 6.90
N PHE A 206 20.27 -6.00 5.95
CA PHE A 206 20.60 -4.59 5.82
C PHE A 206 19.90 -3.69 6.85
N GLN A 207 18.60 -3.88 7.07
CA GLN A 207 17.78 -2.92 7.81
C GLN A 207 16.99 -3.52 8.99
N GLY A 208 17.09 -4.82 9.25
CA GLY A 208 16.41 -5.48 10.37
C GLY A 208 14.90 -5.60 10.24
N ASN A 209 14.32 -5.17 9.13
CA ASN A 209 12.88 -5.23 8.85
C ASN A 209 12.63 -5.39 7.36
N ALA A 210 11.50 -6.01 6.99
CA ALA A 210 11.14 -6.23 5.59
C ALA A 210 10.87 -4.92 4.82
N ALA A 211 10.29 -3.92 5.48
CA ALA A 211 9.98 -2.65 4.84
C ALA A 211 10.26 -1.45 5.77
N VAL A 212 11.07 -0.51 5.30
CA VAL A 212 11.35 0.76 5.97
C VAL A 212 10.94 1.90 5.06
N ASN A 213 9.99 2.72 5.52
CA ASN A 213 9.52 3.91 4.80
C ASN A 213 10.37 5.12 5.22
N TYR A 214 10.91 5.85 4.26
CA TYR A 214 11.65 7.09 4.49
C TYR A 214 10.70 8.27 4.37
N THR A 215 10.41 8.93 5.48
CA THR A 215 9.33 9.92 5.58
C THR A 215 9.81 11.36 5.55
N ASP A 216 11.12 11.60 5.64
CA ASP A 216 11.72 12.89 5.37
C ASP A 216 11.59 13.30 3.90
N ALA A 217 11.83 14.59 3.60
CA ALA A 217 11.76 15.12 2.24
C ALA A 217 13.07 14.94 1.45
N GLU A 218 14.20 14.84 2.15
CA GLU A 218 15.55 14.89 1.59
C GLU A 218 15.97 13.55 0.97
N THR A 219 15.55 12.43 1.57
CA THR A 219 15.80 11.08 1.03
C THR A 219 15.05 10.88 -0.29
N PRO A 220 15.74 10.56 -1.40
CA PRO A 220 15.11 10.57 -2.73
C PRO A 220 14.19 9.36 -3.01
N TRP A 221 14.22 8.33 -2.19
CA TRP A 221 13.32 7.17 -2.27
C TRP A 221 12.24 7.22 -1.18
N THR A 222 11.16 6.49 -1.41
CA THR A 222 10.08 6.38 -0.44
C THR A 222 10.24 5.19 0.49
N ARG A 223 10.90 4.11 0.04
CA ARG A 223 10.99 2.85 0.78
C ARG A 223 12.18 2.02 0.36
N ILE A 224 12.73 1.28 1.33
CA ILE A 224 13.62 0.13 1.09
C ILE A 224 12.87 -1.14 1.54
N ILE A 225 12.91 -2.20 0.72
CA ILE A 225 12.25 -3.48 0.93
C ILE A 225 13.30 -4.58 0.90
#